data_b99c689ba89c26ccbed0a4c060c14560
#
_entry.id   b99c689ba89c26ccbed0a4c060c14560
#
_cell.length_a   1.000
_cell.length_b   1.000
_cell.length_c   1.000
_cell.angle_alpha   90.00
_cell.angle_beta   90.00
_cell.angle_gamma   90.00
#
_symmetry.space_group_name_H-M   'P 1'
#
loop_
_entity.id
_entity.type
_entity.pdbx_description
1 polymer ?
#
loop_
_entity_poly.entity_id
_entity_poly.type
_entity_poly.pdbx_seq_one_letter_code
_entity_poly.pdbx_strand_id
1 'polypeptide(L)'
;VNPATAGYKDRCELSAIYRYQWVGIPGAPQSGMVSFQAPTKNENIALGALVKYDKIGLMTNFGFDASFAYRIKLNDETRLSLGIMGSIFNLNDNRERGNIDNPDDPTVSNISAWIPNFGGGAYLWNKRYFIGASVPHLLNLKINNVALDSPGAILSKVYNHYFVSAGYVFGKPDGVKFKPTAFFKTAANSSFNLDLNANLLFQERFWVGLGYRFGGDVIDESGIFQSQLGKTRGEAIVATFKMMATQRLELGYSYDFPLSNLTTNTSGSHELYLGYDICRPIENVRFISPRYVHYF
;
A
#
# COMPACT_ATOMS: atom_id res chain seq x y z
N VAL A 1 -5.04 1.17 -0.35
CA VAL A 1 -4.53 2.54 -0.42
C VAL A 1 -5.41 3.43 -1.30
N ASN A 2 -5.99 2.93 -2.40
CA ASN A 2 -6.92 3.68 -3.25
C ASN A 2 -8.37 3.26 -2.95
N PRO A 3 -9.23 4.14 -2.38
CA PRO A 3 -10.60 3.79 -2.06
C PRO A 3 -11.45 3.41 -3.28
N ALA A 4 -11.09 3.91 -4.46
CA ALA A 4 -11.78 3.58 -5.70
C ALA A 4 -11.60 2.12 -6.16
N THR A 5 -10.65 1.39 -5.57
CA THR A 5 -10.48 -0.05 -5.87
C THR A 5 -11.41 -0.95 -5.05
N ALA A 6 -12.23 -0.41 -4.15
CA ALA A 6 -13.18 -1.23 -3.42
C ALA A 6 -14.09 -2.00 -4.39
N GLY A 7 -14.18 -3.32 -4.22
CA GLY A 7 -15.03 -4.21 -5.01
C GLY A 7 -14.71 -4.31 -6.52
N TYR A 8 -13.57 -3.80 -6.99
CA TYR A 8 -13.22 -3.81 -8.43
C TYR A 8 -13.11 -5.22 -9.03
N LYS A 9 -12.92 -6.24 -8.21
CA LYS A 9 -12.89 -7.66 -8.61
C LYS A 9 -14.28 -8.27 -8.81
N ASP A 10 -15.34 -7.53 -8.55
CA ASP A 10 -16.74 -7.98 -8.58
C ASP A 10 -17.01 -9.21 -7.68
N ARG A 11 -16.29 -9.31 -6.55
CA ARG A 11 -16.41 -10.38 -5.56
C ARG A 11 -16.12 -9.88 -4.15
N CYS A 12 -16.60 -10.61 -3.13
CA CYS A 12 -16.23 -10.32 -1.75
C CYS A 12 -14.88 -10.97 -1.45
N GLU A 13 -13.91 -10.16 -1.14
CA GLU A 13 -12.55 -10.62 -0.86
C GLU A 13 -12.10 -10.19 0.52
N LEU A 14 -11.56 -11.13 1.26
CA LEU A 14 -10.74 -10.88 2.44
C LEU A 14 -9.28 -11.05 2.04
N SER A 15 -8.43 -10.09 2.33
CA SER A 15 -7.00 -10.23 2.11
C SER A 15 -6.18 -9.80 3.31
N ALA A 16 -5.04 -10.42 3.49
CA ALA A 16 -4.06 -10.09 4.53
C ALA A 16 -2.67 -9.97 3.91
N ILE A 17 -1.91 -8.98 4.36
CA ILE A 17 -0.52 -8.77 4.01
C ILE A 17 0.26 -8.60 5.30
N TYR A 18 1.42 -9.26 5.37
CA TYR A 18 2.39 -9.03 6.43
C TYR A 18 3.76 -8.82 5.82
N ARG A 19 4.41 -7.71 6.17
CA ARG A 19 5.73 -7.33 5.68
C ARG A 19 6.68 -7.14 6.84
N TYR A 20 7.82 -7.82 6.79
CA TYR A 20 8.95 -7.61 7.67
C TYR A 20 10.11 -7.05 6.85
N GLN A 21 10.38 -5.77 7.05
CA GLN A 21 11.39 -5.04 6.30
C GLN A 21 12.73 -5.08 7.02
N TRP A 22 13.84 -5.17 6.26
CA TRP A 22 15.22 -5.14 6.77
C TRP A 22 15.49 -6.13 7.91
N VAL A 23 15.20 -7.38 7.67
CA VAL A 23 15.39 -8.47 8.65
C VAL A 23 16.83 -8.50 9.13
N GLY A 24 17.02 -8.58 10.46
CA GLY A 24 18.34 -8.56 11.13
C GLY A 24 18.66 -7.21 11.77
N ILE A 25 17.98 -6.11 11.42
CA ILE A 25 18.18 -4.80 12.03
C ILE A 25 17.28 -4.68 13.28
N PRO A 26 17.82 -4.34 14.47
CA PRO A 26 17.02 -4.10 15.66
C PRO A 26 16.00 -2.96 15.42
N GLY A 27 14.74 -3.17 15.78
CA GLY A 27 13.67 -2.19 15.57
C GLY A 27 13.21 -2.04 14.11
N ALA A 28 13.61 -2.96 13.22
CA ALA A 28 13.22 -2.96 11.81
C ALA A 28 11.69 -2.88 11.61
N PRO A 29 11.21 -2.22 10.54
CA PRO A 29 9.79 -2.02 10.29
C PRO A 29 9.04 -3.33 10.09
N GLN A 30 7.86 -3.43 10.69
CA GLN A 30 6.91 -4.51 10.53
C GLN A 30 5.55 -3.90 10.23
N SER A 31 4.92 -4.34 9.12
CA SER A 31 3.61 -3.86 8.72
C SER A 31 2.66 -5.02 8.51
N GLY A 32 1.45 -4.89 9.01
CA GLY A 32 0.36 -5.84 8.81
C GLY A 32 -0.88 -5.12 8.30
N MET A 33 -1.57 -5.72 7.33
CA MET A 33 -2.83 -5.18 6.82
C MET A 33 -3.83 -6.31 6.61
N VAL A 34 -5.09 -6.07 6.99
CA VAL A 34 -6.22 -6.94 6.67
C VAL A 34 -7.28 -6.10 6.00
N SER A 35 -7.70 -6.47 4.81
CA SER A 35 -8.73 -5.76 4.06
C SER A 35 -9.89 -6.66 3.70
N PHE A 36 -11.08 -6.08 3.74
CA PHE A 36 -12.32 -6.67 3.23
C PHE A 36 -12.91 -5.76 2.16
N GLN A 37 -13.30 -6.32 1.04
CA GLN A 37 -13.92 -5.59 -0.06
C GLN A 37 -15.12 -6.38 -0.58
N ALA A 38 -16.21 -5.68 -0.87
CA ALA A 38 -17.41 -6.30 -1.42
C ALA A 38 -18.16 -5.35 -2.36
N PRO A 39 -18.61 -5.85 -3.53
CA PRO A 39 -19.66 -5.17 -4.28
C PRO A 39 -20.97 -5.28 -3.48
N THR A 40 -21.83 -4.30 -3.61
CA THR A 40 -23.21 -4.38 -3.09
C THR A 40 -24.14 -5.05 -4.11
N LYS A 41 -25.41 -5.20 -3.77
CA LYS A 41 -26.44 -5.64 -4.74
C LYS A 41 -26.56 -4.69 -5.95
N ASN A 42 -26.26 -3.41 -5.74
CA ASN A 42 -26.12 -2.45 -6.82
C ASN A 42 -24.70 -2.57 -7.41
N GLU A 43 -24.57 -3.01 -8.65
CA GLU A 43 -23.30 -3.19 -9.34
C GLU A 43 -22.45 -1.90 -9.41
N ASN A 44 -23.05 -0.74 -9.27
CA ASN A 44 -22.36 0.55 -9.28
C ASN A 44 -21.75 0.92 -7.91
N ILE A 45 -22.08 0.19 -6.85
CA ILE A 45 -21.63 0.53 -5.49
C ILE A 45 -20.81 -0.60 -4.91
N ALA A 46 -19.68 -0.24 -4.29
CA ALA A 46 -18.87 -1.18 -3.54
C ALA A 46 -18.35 -0.56 -2.24
N LEU A 47 -18.11 -1.41 -1.27
CA LEU A 47 -17.64 -1.06 0.05
C LEU A 47 -16.30 -1.74 0.35
N GLY A 48 -15.47 -1.09 1.14
CA GLY A 48 -14.21 -1.64 1.61
C GLY A 48 -13.95 -1.25 3.06
N ALA A 49 -13.24 -2.12 3.75
CA ALA A 49 -12.70 -1.88 5.08
C ALA A 49 -11.24 -2.35 5.12
N LEU A 50 -10.39 -1.63 5.85
CA LEU A 50 -8.98 -1.96 5.99
C LEU A 50 -8.55 -1.69 7.42
N VAL A 51 -7.89 -2.68 8.02
CA VAL A 51 -7.17 -2.55 9.30
C VAL A 51 -5.69 -2.56 8.99
N LYS A 52 -4.94 -1.63 9.60
CA LYS A 52 -3.50 -1.46 9.42
C LYS A 52 -2.79 -1.50 10.76
N TYR A 53 -1.63 -2.13 10.78
CA TYR A 53 -0.71 -2.14 11.90
C TYR A 53 0.70 -1.90 11.38
N ASP A 54 1.39 -0.90 11.91
CA ASP A 54 2.77 -0.59 11.58
C ASP A 54 3.58 -0.41 12.86
N LYS A 55 4.77 -1.00 12.89
CA LYS A 55 5.73 -0.85 13.99
C LYS A 55 7.10 -0.50 13.43
N ILE A 56 7.71 0.57 13.93
CA ILE A 56 9.07 1.00 13.58
C ILE A 56 9.76 1.45 14.85
N GLY A 57 10.77 0.70 15.31
CA GLY A 57 11.44 0.99 16.57
C GLY A 57 10.48 0.99 17.75
N LEU A 58 10.33 2.14 18.39
CA LEU A 58 9.44 2.37 19.53
C LEU A 58 8.03 2.82 19.11
N MET A 59 7.87 3.25 17.86
CA MET A 59 6.59 3.73 17.32
C MET A 59 5.71 2.56 16.88
N THR A 60 4.43 2.63 17.23
CA THR A 60 3.40 1.67 16.81
C THR A 60 2.18 2.44 16.33
N ASN A 61 1.72 2.13 15.13
CA ASN A 61 0.54 2.74 14.54
C ASN A 61 -0.51 1.66 14.29
N PHE A 62 -1.75 1.96 14.65
CA PHE A 62 -2.91 1.13 14.34
C PHE A 62 -3.95 1.99 13.63
N GLY A 63 -4.50 1.52 12.52
CA GLY A 63 -5.45 2.29 11.74
C GLY A 63 -6.61 1.46 11.21
N PHE A 64 -7.74 2.14 11.03
CA PHE A 64 -8.94 1.61 10.39
C PHE A 64 -9.40 2.57 9.30
N ASP A 65 -9.64 2.04 8.11
CA ASP A 65 -10.20 2.78 6.97
C ASP A 65 -11.51 2.13 6.54
N ALA A 66 -12.52 2.95 6.24
CA ALA A 66 -13.75 2.56 5.58
C ALA A 66 -13.86 3.27 4.24
N SER A 67 -14.13 2.53 3.17
CA SER A 67 -14.16 3.03 1.80
C SER A 67 -15.52 2.81 1.16
N PHE A 68 -15.95 3.79 0.38
CA PHE A 68 -17.12 3.73 -0.50
C PHE A 68 -16.65 4.04 -1.92
N ALA A 69 -17.02 3.20 -2.88
CA ALA A 69 -16.70 3.40 -4.29
C ALA A 69 -17.96 3.40 -5.16
N TYR A 70 -18.04 4.37 -6.05
CA TYR A 70 -19.07 4.46 -7.09
C TYR A 70 -18.45 4.14 -8.44
N ARG A 71 -18.97 3.11 -9.11
CA ARG A 71 -18.46 2.56 -10.36
C ARG A 71 -19.33 2.95 -11.53
N ILE A 72 -18.76 3.61 -12.51
CA ILE A 72 -19.40 4.10 -13.71
C ILE A 72 -18.98 3.21 -14.88
N LYS A 73 -19.95 2.64 -15.57
CA LYS A 73 -19.71 1.93 -16.83
C LYS A 73 -19.56 2.92 -17.96
N LEU A 74 -18.34 3.11 -18.47
CA LEU A 74 -18.07 4.01 -19.60
C LEU A 74 -18.44 3.35 -20.94
N ASN A 75 -18.15 2.06 -21.05
CA ASN A 75 -18.57 1.20 -22.17
C ASN A 75 -18.61 -0.25 -21.68
N ASP A 76 -18.84 -1.23 -22.58
CA ASP A 76 -18.99 -2.64 -22.20
C ASP A 76 -17.75 -3.26 -21.57
N GLU A 77 -16.57 -2.71 -21.78
CA GLU A 77 -15.31 -3.24 -21.26
C GLU A 77 -14.65 -2.35 -20.21
N THR A 78 -14.90 -1.04 -20.23
CA THR A 78 -14.19 -0.05 -19.41
C THR A 78 -15.08 0.51 -18.32
N ARG A 79 -14.58 0.52 -17.11
CA ARG A 79 -15.23 1.10 -15.94
C ARG A 79 -14.33 2.14 -15.28
N LEU A 80 -14.93 3.22 -14.80
CA LEU A 80 -14.33 4.23 -13.96
C LEU A 80 -14.94 4.11 -12.56
N SER A 81 -14.11 4.04 -11.54
CA SER A 81 -14.53 4.11 -10.15
C SER A 81 -14.02 5.38 -9.51
N LEU A 82 -14.89 6.05 -8.77
CA LEU A 82 -14.56 7.15 -7.87
C LEU A 82 -14.77 6.66 -6.44
N GLY A 83 -13.79 6.86 -5.59
CA GLY A 83 -13.83 6.38 -4.21
C GLY A 83 -13.55 7.47 -3.20
N ILE A 84 -14.23 7.38 -2.07
CA ILE A 84 -13.96 8.17 -0.87
C ILE A 84 -13.64 7.23 0.28
N MET A 85 -12.88 7.72 1.25
CA MET A 85 -12.44 6.96 2.40
C MET A 85 -12.47 7.84 3.64
N GLY A 86 -13.02 7.31 4.73
CA GLY A 86 -12.83 7.82 6.08
C GLY A 86 -11.83 6.92 6.81
N SER A 87 -10.91 7.51 7.52
CA SER A 87 -9.90 6.79 8.28
C SER A 87 -9.74 7.35 9.69
N ILE A 88 -9.36 6.48 10.61
CA ILE A 88 -8.90 6.84 11.93
C ILE A 88 -7.67 6.00 12.24
N PHE A 89 -6.60 6.64 12.73
CA PHE A 89 -5.41 5.91 13.14
C PHE A 89 -4.88 6.43 14.48
N ASN A 90 -4.33 5.51 15.26
CA ASN A 90 -3.65 5.77 16.51
C ASN A 90 -2.14 5.79 16.26
N LEU A 91 -1.51 6.89 16.60
CA LEU A 91 -0.05 6.99 16.66
C LEU A 91 0.34 6.79 18.14
N ASN A 92 1.18 5.78 18.38
CA ASN A 92 1.70 5.49 19.70
C ASN A 92 3.23 5.43 19.66
N ASP A 93 3.90 6.33 20.38
CA ASP A 93 5.36 6.39 20.50
C ASP A 93 5.74 6.12 21.97
N ASN A 94 6.26 4.92 22.23
CA ASN A 94 6.61 4.43 23.56
C ASN A 94 8.06 4.81 23.92
N ARG A 95 8.33 6.08 24.10
CA ARG A 95 9.68 6.62 24.34
C ARG A 95 10.30 6.12 25.64
N GLU A 96 9.51 5.88 26.69
CA GLU A 96 9.96 5.34 27.98
C GLU A 96 10.61 3.95 27.87
N ARG A 97 10.36 3.20 26.79
CA ARG A 97 11.01 1.92 26.53
C ARG A 97 12.36 2.06 25.83
N GLY A 98 12.76 3.28 25.47
CA GLY A 98 14.07 3.59 24.95
C GLY A 98 15.17 3.51 26.02
N ASN A 99 16.42 3.54 25.59
CA ASN A 99 17.56 3.70 26.48
C ASN A 99 17.61 5.18 26.90
N ILE A 100 17.19 5.48 28.12
CA ILE A 100 16.99 6.85 28.61
C ILE A 100 18.07 7.13 29.64
N ASP A 101 18.93 8.11 29.35
CA ASP A 101 19.97 8.55 30.29
C ASP A 101 19.40 9.37 31.46
N ASN A 102 18.29 10.08 31.23
CA ASN A 102 17.60 10.87 32.25
C ASN A 102 16.08 10.58 32.25
N PRO A 103 15.57 9.77 33.19
CA PRO A 103 14.14 9.45 33.29
C PRO A 103 13.22 10.64 33.55
N ASP A 104 13.76 11.73 34.12
CA ASP A 104 13.00 12.94 34.47
C ASP A 104 12.92 13.95 33.31
N ASP A 105 13.45 13.61 32.12
CA ASP A 105 13.36 14.45 30.93
C ASP A 105 11.92 14.47 30.41
N PRO A 106 11.21 15.62 30.40
CA PRO A 106 9.84 15.71 29.94
C PRO A 106 9.65 15.37 28.46
N THR A 107 10.72 15.32 27.64
CA THR A 107 10.67 14.92 26.24
C THR A 107 10.55 13.41 26.05
N VAL A 108 10.73 12.63 27.10
CA VAL A 108 10.70 11.16 27.11
C VAL A 108 9.28 10.60 27.32
N SER A 109 8.30 11.44 27.61
CA SER A 109 6.92 10.98 27.82
C SER A 109 6.34 10.28 26.58
N ASN A 110 5.57 9.20 26.82
CA ASN A 110 4.86 8.46 25.79
C ASN A 110 3.82 9.36 25.09
N ILE A 111 3.73 9.21 23.78
CA ILE A 111 2.75 9.93 22.96
C ILE A 111 1.73 8.93 22.46
N SER A 112 0.43 9.21 22.66
CA SER A 112 -0.66 8.46 22.05
C SER A 112 -1.71 9.43 21.54
N ALA A 113 -2.01 9.37 20.24
CA ALA A 113 -3.00 10.25 19.61
C ALA A 113 -3.85 9.51 18.60
N TRP A 114 -5.16 9.72 18.63
CA TRP A 114 -6.09 9.27 17.59
C TRP A 114 -6.31 10.38 16.58
N ILE A 115 -6.08 10.07 15.31
CA ILE A 115 -6.08 11.05 14.24
C ILE A 115 -7.09 10.62 13.17
N PRO A 116 -8.22 11.34 13.03
CA PRO A 116 -9.15 11.11 11.93
C PRO A 116 -8.57 11.68 10.63
N ASN A 117 -8.90 11.08 9.50
CA ASN A 117 -8.55 11.61 8.19
C ASN A 117 -9.59 11.21 7.15
N PHE A 118 -9.51 11.82 5.97
CA PHE A 118 -10.32 11.49 4.81
C PHE A 118 -9.43 11.32 3.60
N GLY A 119 -9.88 10.52 2.67
CA GLY A 119 -9.17 10.29 1.43
C GLY A 119 -10.09 10.15 0.25
N GLY A 120 -9.50 10.24 -0.94
CA GLY A 120 -10.21 10.07 -2.19
C GLY A 120 -9.34 9.41 -3.25
N GLY A 121 -9.98 8.92 -4.30
CA GLY A 121 -9.27 8.34 -5.42
C GLY A 121 -10.15 8.06 -6.61
N ALA A 122 -9.50 7.80 -7.72
CA ALA A 122 -10.10 7.37 -8.97
C ALA A 122 -9.38 6.13 -9.48
N TYR A 123 -10.10 5.25 -10.16
CA TYR A 123 -9.58 4.04 -10.74
C TYR A 123 -10.31 3.70 -12.04
N LEU A 124 -9.56 3.68 -13.13
CA LEU A 124 -10.03 3.31 -14.46
C LEU A 124 -9.48 1.95 -14.82
N TRP A 125 -10.33 1.02 -15.26
CA TRP A 125 -9.86 -0.30 -15.66
C TRP A 125 -10.73 -0.95 -16.73
N ASN A 126 -10.12 -1.87 -17.44
CA ASN A 126 -10.81 -2.83 -18.30
C ASN A 126 -10.14 -4.21 -18.19
N LYS A 127 -10.39 -5.10 -19.14
CA LYS A 127 -9.80 -6.45 -19.16
C LYS A 127 -8.28 -6.46 -19.33
N ARG A 128 -7.67 -5.39 -19.86
CA ARG A 128 -6.26 -5.37 -20.23
C ARG A 128 -5.43 -4.34 -19.49
N TYR A 129 -6.00 -3.21 -19.10
CA TYR A 129 -5.26 -2.14 -18.44
C TYR A 129 -5.99 -1.59 -17.23
N PHE A 130 -5.24 -0.93 -16.40
CA PHE A 130 -5.75 -0.10 -15.33
C PHE A 130 -4.85 1.11 -15.12
N ILE A 131 -5.46 2.17 -14.63
CA ILE A 131 -4.78 3.36 -14.10
C ILE A 131 -5.55 3.85 -12.88
N GLY A 132 -4.84 4.20 -11.82
CA GLY A 132 -5.42 4.70 -10.59
C GLY A 132 -4.61 5.82 -9.99
N ALA A 133 -5.31 6.75 -9.34
CA ALA A 133 -4.71 7.80 -8.54
C ALA A 133 -5.48 7.94 -7.23
N SER A 134 -4.77 8.23 -6.14
CA SER A 134 -5.42 8.43 -4.83
C SER A 134 -4.60 9.31 -3.90
N VAL A 135 -5.34 9.96 -2.99
CA VAL A 135 -4.81 10.73 -1.86
C VAL A 135 -5.53 10.23 -0.61
N PRO A 136 -4.96 9.24 0.13
CA PRO A 136 -5.62 8.65 1.28
C PRO A 136 -5.68 9.56 2.51
N HIS A 137 -4.83 10.57 2.59
CA HIS A 137 -4.80 11.54 3.68
C HIS A 137 -4.88 12.94 3.09
N LEU A 138 -6.08 13.54 3.13
CA LEU A 138 -6.36 14.90 2.64
C LEU A 138 -6.22 15.94 3.74
N LEU A 139 -6.43 15.55 5.01
CA LEU A 139 -6.31 16.45 6.14
C LEU A 139 -4.87 16.50 6.64
N ASN A 140 -4.24 17.66 6.50
CA ASN A 140 -2.92 17.96 7.04
C ASN A 140 -3.03 18.34 8.52
N LEU A 141 -3.41 17.38 9.37
CA LEU A 141 -3.61 17.62 10.79
C LEU A 141 -2.26 17.75 11.49
N LYS A 142 -2.12 18.79 12.31
CA LYS A 142 -1.01 18.93 13.24
C LYS A 142 -1.30 18.04 14.47
N ILE A 143 -0.32 17.24 14.84
CA ILE A 143 -0.38 16.43 16.05
C ILE A 143 0.20 17.29 17.17
N ASN A 144 -0.66 17.95 17.92
CA ASN A 144 -0.25 18.66 19.12
C ASN A 144 -0.05 17.64 20.24
N ASN A 145 1.14 17.63 20.80
CA ASN A 145 1.38 16.85 22.00
C ASN A 145 0.73 17.58 23.19
N VAL A 146 -0.45 17.11 23.60
CA VAL A 146 -1.22 17.68 24.73
C VAL A 146 -0.44 17.54 26.06
N ALA A 147 0.58 16.69 26.10
CA ALA A 147 1.41 16.48 27.30
C ALA A 147 2.58 17.49 27.46
N LEU A 148 2.87 18.28 26.44
CA LEU A 148 3.94 19.27 26.49
C LEU A 148 3.36 20.68 26.36
N ASP A 149 2.91 21.25 27.46
CA ASP A 149 2.74 22.70 27.65
C ASP A 149 4.11 23.42 27.63
N SER A 150 5.10 22.88 26.93
CA SER A 150 6.46 23.38 26.81
C SER A 150 6.65 24.16 25.52
N PRO A 151 7.22 25.37 25.57
CA PRO A 151 7.63 26.12 24.39
C PRO A 151 8.76 25.34 23.68
N GLY A 152 8.48 24.63 22.61
CA GLY A 152 9.42 23.78 21.89
C GLY A 152 8.89 22.40 21.51
N ALA A 153 7.63 22.08 21.82
CA ALA A 153 6.99 20.87 21.40
C ALA A 153 7.11 20.68 19.88
N ILE A 154 7.76 19.61 19.45
CA ILE A 154 7.90 19.26 18.04
C ILE A 154 6.51 18.91 17.52
N LEU A 155 5.93 19.80 16.74
CA LEU A 155 4.65 19.59 16.07
C LEU A 155 4.87 18.59 14.92
N SER A 156 4.43 17.36 15.09
CA SER A 156 4.30 16.42 13.97
C SER A 156 3.10 16.81 13.11
N LYS A 157 3.24 16.72 11.79
CA LYS A 157 2.17 16.99 10.82
C LYS A 157 1.93 15.74 9.98
N VAL A 158 0.66 15.39 9.79
CA VAL A 158 0.29 14.37 8.80
C VAL A 158 0.33 15.03 7.42
N TYR A 159 1.23 14.56 6.56
CA TYR A 159 1.35 15.06 5.19
C TYR A 159 0.45 14.29 4.22
N ASN A 160 0.02 14.96 3.17
CA ASN A 160 -0.71 14.31 2.08
C ASN A 160 0.20 13.30 1.38
N HIS A 161 -0.33 12.10 1.16
CA HIS A 161 0.31 11.06 0.37
C HIS A 161 -0.37 10.95 -0.98
N TYR A 162 0.41 10.88 -2.03
CA TYR A 162 -0.05 10.76 -3.41
C TYR A 162 0.39 9.42 -3.96
N PHE A 163 -0.57 8.67 -4.52
CA PHE A 163 -0.32 7.39 -5.14
C PHE A 163 -0.86 7.37 -6.55
N VAL A 164 -0.04 6.90 -7.49
CA VAL A 164 -0.44 6.66 -8.87
C VAL A 164 -0.02 5.25 -9.25
N SER A 165 -0.92 4.51 -9.87
CA SER A 165 -0.67 3.15 -10.30
C SER A 165 -1.14 2.94 -11.72
N ALA A 166 -0.40 2.17 -12.51
CA ALA A 166 -0.78 1.78 -13.85
C ALA A 166 -0.27 0.38 -14.18
N GLY A 167 -0.96 -0.29 -15.08
CA GLY A 167 -0.50 -1.57 -15.59
C GLY A 167 -1.26 -2.01 -16.82
N TYR A 168 -0.64 -2.91 -17.57
CA TYR A 168 -1.20 -3.48 -18.79
C TYR A 168 -0.94 -4.98 -18.84
N VAL A 169 -1.89 -5.75 -19.41
CA VAL A 169 -1.75 -7.19 -19.59
C VAL A 169 -1.64 -7.51 -21.08
N PHE A 170 -0.50 -8.05 -21.46
CA PHE A 170 -0.22 -8.61 -22.78
C PHE A 170 -0.44 -10.12 -22.77
N GLY A 171 -0.75 -10.68 -23.91
CA GLY A 171 -0.87 -12.13 -24.11
C GLY A 171 -2.27 -12.56 -24.55
N LYS A 172 -2.34 -13.84 -24.96
CA LYS A 172 -3.58 -14.49 -25.38
C LYS A 172 -4.34 -15.07 -24.17
N PRO A 173 -5.66 -15.29 -24.27
CA PRO A 173 -6.46 -15.83 -23.15
C PRO A 173 -5.88 -17.13 -22.57
N ASP A 174 -5.46 -18.06 -23.41
CA ASP A 174 -5.03 -19.41 -22.99
C ASP A 174 -3.49 -19.56 -22.94
N GLY A 175 -2.73 -18.46 -23.07
CA GLY A 175 -1.26 -18.46 -23.06
C GLY A 175 -0.66 -17.83 -21.82
N VAL A 176 0.67 -17.74 -21.84
CA VAL A 176 1.42 -16.95 -20.86
C VAL A 176 1.04 -15.49 -21.02
N LYS A 177 0.70 -14.82 -19.90
CA LYS A 177 0.39 -13.40 -19.88
C LYS A 177 1.53 -12.64 -19.24
N PHE A 178 1.89 -11.53 -19.85
CA PHE A 178 2.89 -10.59 -19.33
C PHE A 178 2.20 -9.33 -18.81
N LYS A 179 2.51 -8.94 -17.59
CA LYS A 179 1.92 -7.77 -16.92
C LYS A 179 2.99 -6.87 -16.36
N PRO A 180 3.44 -5.84 -17.09
CA PRO A 180 4.16 -4.73 -16.54
C PRO A 180 3.23 -3.86 -15.69
N THR A 181 3.74 -3.37 -14.55
CA THR A 181 3.05 -2.41 -13.69
C THR A 181 4.02 -1.34 -13.21
N ALA A 182 3.50 -0.14 -12.98
CA ALA A 182 4.21 0.96 -12.36
C ALA A 182 3.39 1.46 -11.16
N PHE A 183 4.05 1.71 -10.05
CA PHE A 183 3.47 2.29 -8.85
C PHE A 183 4.35 3.43 -8.33
N PHE A 184 3.82 4.64 -8.42
CA PHE A 184 4.45 5.86 -7.91
C PHE A 184 3.81 6.25 -6.59
N LYS A 185 4.64 6.60 -5.62
CA LYS A 185 4.22 7.09 -4.30
C LYS A 185 5.12 8.21 -3.83
N THR A 186 4.51 9.25 -3.28
CA THR A 186 5.20 10.37 -2.66
C THR A 186 4.37 10.96 -1.55
N ALA A 187 5.00 11.72 -0.67
CA ALA A 187 4.32 12.58 0.29
C ALA A 187 4.92 13.99 0.19
N ALA A 188 4.15 15.00 0.60
CA ALA A 188 4.66 16.37 0.64
C ALA A 188 5.93 16.43 1.53
N ASN A 189 6.95 17.11 1.07
CA ASN A 189 8.27 17.25 1.72
C ASN A 189 8.98 15.89 1.98
N SER A 190 8.71 14.88 1.17
CA SER A 190 9.32 13.57 1.28
C SER A 190 9.85 13.08 -0.07
N SER A 191 10.79 12.15 -0.02
CA SER A 191 11.27 11.46 -1.21
C SER A 191 10.15 10.71 -1.90
N PHE A 192 10.23 10.58 -3.22
CA PHE A 192 9.33 9.73 -3.98
C PHE A 192 9.88 8.30 -4.11
N ASN A 193 8.99 7.35 -4.30
CA ASN A 193 9.34 6.01 -4.74
C ASN A 193 8.58 5.65 -6.02
N LEU A 194 9.26 4.95 -6.91
CA LEU A 194 8.70 4.35 -8.12
C LEU A 194 9.02 2.87 -8.14
N ASP A 195 8.00 2.03 -8.07
CA ASP A 195 8.10 0.58 -8.19
C ASP A 195 7.70 0.17 -9.61
N LEU A 196 8.62 -0.40 -10.38
CA LEU A 196 8.36 -0.99 -11.69
C LEU A 196 8.42 -2.51 -11.57
N ASN A 197 7.36 -3.20 -11.99
CA ASN A 197 7.29 -4.65 -11.89
C ASN A 197 6.93 -5.27 -13.24
N ALA A 198 7.53 -6.41 -13.53
CA ALA A 198 7.25 -7.26 -14.68
C ALA A 198 6.81 -8.64 -14.17
N ASN A 199 5.55 -8.98 -14.40
CA ASN A 199 4.96 -10.23 -13.93
C ASN A 199 4.57 -11.13 -15.10
N LEU A 200 4.81 -12.42 -14.96
CA LEU A 200 4.36 -13.46 -15.88
C LEU A 200 3.32 -14.35 -15.19
N LEU A 201 2.20 -14.56 -15.85
CA LEU A 201 1.17 -15.49 -15.43
C LEU A 201 1.24 -16.77 -16.27
N PHE A 202 1.40 -17.89 -15.58
CA PHE A 202 1.43 -19.22 -16.17
C PHE A 202 0.17 -20.01 -15.77
N GLN A 203 -0.40 -20.71 -16.74
CA GLN A 203 -1.56 -21.60 -16.55
C GLN A 203 -2.72 -20.94 -15.77
N GLU A 204 -2.85 -19.62 -15.89
CA GLU A 204 -3.84 -18.81 -15.13
C GLU A 204 -3.81 -19.02 -13.62
N ARG A 205 -2.73 -19.60 -13.08
CA ARG A 205 -2.63 -20.03 -11.69
C ARG A 205 -1.39 -19.51 -10.96
N PHE A 206 -0.27 -19.36 -11.67
CA PHE A 206 1.02 -18.99 -11.06
C PHE A 206 1.50 -17.66 -11.61
N TRP A 207 1.80 -16.74 -10.72
CA TRP A 207 2.46 -15.48 -11.05
C TRP A 207 3.91 -15.51 -10.58
N VAL A 208 4.81 -15.15 -11.46
CA VAL A 208 6.22 -14.91 -11.12
C VAL A 208 6.57 -13.51 -11.59
N GLY A 209 7.15 -12.71 -10.71
CA GLY A 209 7.45 -11.32 -11.00
C GLY A 209 8.85 -10.92 -10.56
N LEU A 210 9.39 -9.96 -11.31
CA LEU A 210 10.57 -9.21 -10.93
C LEU A 210 10.21 -7.72 -10.92
N GLY A 211 10.65 -7.04 -9.86
CA GLY A 211 10.45 -5.61 -9.68
C GLY A 211 11.76 -4.89 -9.42
N TYR A 212 11.76 -3.61 -9.73
CA TYR A 212 12.84 -2.70 -9.39
C TYR A 212 12.24 -1.46 -8.73
N ARG A 213 12.75 -1.14 -7.54
CA ARG A 213 12.31 0.01 -6.76
C ARG A 213 13.34 1.13 -6.85
N PHE A 214 12.86 2.30 -7.25
CA PHE A 214 13.63 3.54 -7.26
C PHE A 214 13.18 4.40 -6.09
N GLY A 215 14.16 4.99 -5.39
CA GLY A 215 13.94 6.12 -4.50
C GLY A 215 14.58 7.37 -5.08
N GLY A 216 13.94 8.50 -4.90
CA GLY A 216 14.46 9.79 -5.35
C GLY A 216 14.36 10.88 -4.28
N ASP A 217 14.99 12.03 -4.54
CA ASP A 217 15.04 13.15 -3.61
C ASP A 217 13.67 13.82 -3.40
N VAL A 218 13.60 14.66 -2.38
CA VAL A 218 12.41 15.35 -1.89
C VAL A 218 11.79 16.24 -2.98
N ILE A 219 10.47 16.14 -3.15
CA ILE A 219 9.66 17.11 -3.88
C ILE A 219 9.26 18.19 -2.87
N ASP A 220 9.79 19.41 -3.01
CA ASP A 220 9.46 20.53 -2.12
C ASP A 220 8.06 21.12 -2.41
N GLU A 221 7.58 22.01 -1.52
CA GLU A 221 6.28 22.67 -1.65
C GLU A 221 6.16 23.57 -2.90
N SER A 222 7.27 23.94 -3.53
CA SER A 222 7.30 24.74 -4.77
C SER A 222 7.05 23.91 -6.02
N GLY A 223 6.98 22.57 -5.88
CA GLY A 223 6.78 21.64 -7.01
C GLY A 223 7.97 21.57 -7.97
N ILE A 224 9.05 22.26 -7.65
CA ILE A 224 10.29 22.21 -8.41
C ILE A 224 11.07 21.03 -7.84
N PHE A 225 11.37 20.07 -8.69
CA PHE A 225 12.39 19.06 -8.39
C PHE A 225 13.70 19.81 -8.06
N GLN A 226 13.98 20.03 -6.78
CA GLN A 226 15.33 20.40 -6.39
C GLN A 226 16.19 19.17 -6.59
N SER A 227 16.53 18.97 -7.86
CA SER A 227 17.47 17.97 -8.24
C SER A 227 18.85 18.42 -7.77
N GLN A 228 19.29 17.89 -6.66
CA GLN A 228 20.66 17.42 -6.69
C GLN A 228 20.64 16.22 -7.65
N LEU A 229 20.51 16.53 -8.93
CA LEU A 229 20.51 15.59 -10.06
C LEU A 229 21.77 14.72 -9.94
N GLY A 230 21.60 13.53 -9.42
CA GLY A 230 22.68 12.56 -9.37
C GLY A 230 22.45 11.36 -8.47
N LYS A 231 21.36 11.29 -7.70
CA LYS A 231 21.19 10.18 -6.74
C LYS A 231 19.78 9.58 -6.72
N THR A 232 19.17 9.33 -7.89
CA THR A 232 18.16 8.26 -7.95
C THR A 232 18.90 6.97 -7.63
N ARG A 233 18.68 6.43 -6.45
CA ARG A 233 19.30 5.16 -6.03
C ARG A 233 18.28 4.06 -6.21
N GLY A 234 18.69 2.97 -6.89
CA GLY A 234 17.99 1.72 -6.77
C GLY A 234 17.92 1.33 -5.30
N GLU A 235 16.73 1.19 -4.76
CA GLU A 235 16.52 0.81 -3.37
C GLU A 235 16.49 -0.69 -3.21
N ALA A 236 15.83 -1.41 -4.12
CA ALA A 236 15.72 -2.85 -4.07
C ALA A 236 15.38 -3.49 -5.43
N ILE A 237 15.80 -4.74 -5.59
CA ILE A 237 15.23 -5.68 -6.55
C ILE A 237 14.23 -6.54 -5.80
N VAL A 238 13.03 -6.70 -6.38
CA VAL A 238 11.93 -7.42 -5.76
C VAL A 238 11.64 -8.69 -6.58
N ALA A 239 11.66 -9.84 -5.93
CA ALA A 239 11.21 -11.10 -6.52
C ALA A 239 9.85 -11.46 -5.92
N THR A 240 8.85 -11.74 -6.77
CA THR A 240 7.49 -12.04 -6.33
C THR A 240 7.02 -13.37 -6.90
N PHE A 241 6.43 -14.18 -6.06
CA PHE A 241 5.71 -15.39 -6.44
C PHE A 241 4.30 -15.35 -5.86
N LYS A 242 3.31 -15.73 -6.68
CA LYS A 242 1.92 -15.78 -6.25
C LYS A 242 1.20 -16.95 -6.91
N MET A 243 0.33 -17.61 -6.19
CA MET A 243 -0.41 -18.74 -6.71
C MET A 243 -1.84 -18.80 -6.20
N MET A 244 -2.74 -19.31 -7.03
CA MET A 244 -4.06 -19.76 -6.64
C MET A 244 -3.94 -21.18 -6.05
N ALA A 245 -3.84 -21.28 -4.73
CA ALA A 245 -3.75 -22.58 -4.03
C ALA A 245 -5.04 -23.38 -4.20
N THR A 246 -6.19 -22.71 -4.15
CA THR A 246 -7.52 -23.24 -4.49
C THR A 246 -8.28 -22.24 -5.36
N GLN A 247 -9.51 -22.56 -5.77
CA GLN A 247 -10.35 -21.62 -6.52
C GLN A 247 -10.68 -20.34 -5.71
N ARG A 248 -10.52 -20.36 -4.39
CA ARG A 248 -10.86 -19.26 -3.49
C ARG A 248 -9.65 -18.69 -2.75
N LEU A 249 -8.57 -19.45 -2.63
CA LEU A 249 -7.40 -19.10 -1.83
C LEU A 249 -6.24 -18.72 -2.73
N GLU A 250 -5.77 -17.51 -2.58
CA GLU A 250 -4.58 -16.95 -3.21
C GLU A 250 -3.48 -16.77 -2.17
N LEU A 251 -2.28 -17.25 -2.47
CA LEU A 251 -1.10 -17.12 -1.63
C LEU A 251 -0.03 -16.38 -2.41
N GLY A 252 0.71 -15.51 -1.74
CA GLY A 252 1.81 -14.76 -2.33
C GLY A 252 2.98 -14.62 -1.38
N TYR A 253 4.15 -14.52 -1.97
CA TYR A 253 5.38 -14.21 -1.28
C TYR A 253 6.22 -13.26 -2.12
N SER A 254 6.80 -12.26 -1.46
CA SER A 254 7.72 -11.33 -2.09
C SER A 254 8.99 -11.19 -1.24
N TYR A 255 10.11 -11.06 -1.90
CA TYR A 255 11.39 -10.83 -1.31
C TYR A 255 12.06 -9.61 -1.94
N ASP A 256 12.46 -8.63 -1.11
CA ASP A 256 13.18 -7.45 -1.56
C ASP A 256 14.66 -7.59 -1.25
N PHE A 257 15.47 -7.63 -2.29
CA PHE A 257 16.93 -7.51 -2.22
C PHE A 257 17.31 -6.04 -2.13
N PRO A 258 17.85 -5.57 -0.99
CA PRO A 258 18.29 -4.19 -0.89
C PRO A 258 19.51 -3.94 -1.77
N LEU A 259 19.55 -2.79 -2.46
CA LEU A 259 20.69 -2.36 -3.27
C LEU A 259 21.48 -1.23 -2.62
N SER A 260 21.02 -0.75 -1.48
CA SER A 260 21.67 0.31 -0.69
C SER A 260 22.76 -0.25 0.22
N ASN A 261 23.50 0.63 0.89
CA ASN A 261 24.53 0.25 1.90
C ASN A 261 23.99 -0.56 3.09
N LEU A 262 22.66 -0.77 3.15
CA LEU A 262 22.01 -1.63 4.13
C LEU A 262 22.25 -3.13 3.87
N THR A 263 22.71 -3.51 2.68
CA THR A 263 22.98 -4.92 2.28
C THR A 263 23.87 -5.67 3.24
N THR A 264 24.80 -4.99 3.90
CA THR A 264 25.73 -5.61 4.86
C THR A 264 25.09 -5.91 6.21
N ASN A 265 23.96 -5.27 6.55
CA ASN A 265 23.35 -5.31 7.88
C ASN A 265 21.95 -5.95 7.88
N THR A 266 21.42 -6.35 6.74
CA THR A 266 20.09 -6.94 6.64
C THR A 266 20.05 -8.12 5.70
N SER A 267 19.19 -9.09 6.01
CA SER A 267 18.85 -10.21 5.14
C SER A 267 17.74 -9.87 4.14
N GLY A 268 17.48 -8.58 3.87
CA GLY A 268 16.43 -8.13 2.98
C GLY A 268 15.06 -7.96 3.65
N SER A 269 13.99 -7.90 2.83
CA SER A 269 12.63 -7.76 3.35
C SER A 269 11.74 -8.86 2.81
N HIS A 270 10.86 -9.38 3.65
CA HIS A 270 9.94 -10.45 3.31
C HIS A 270 8.50 -9.95 3.39
N GLU A 271 7.68 -10.36 2.44
CA GLU A 271 6.25 -10.05 2.44
C GLU A 271 5.44 -11.30 2.12
N LEU A 272 4.42 -11.54 2.93
CA LEU A 272 3.44 -12.61 2.77
C LEU A 272 2.10 -12.01 2.42
N TYR A 273 1.43 -12.61 1.44
CA TYR A 273 0.08 -12.28 1.03
C TYR A 273 -0.84 -13.47 1.11
N LEU A 274 -2.04 -13.24 1.59
CA LEU A 274 -3.15 -14.18 1.61
C LEU A 274 -4.41 -13.48 1.11
N GLY A 275 -5.08 -14.05 0.11
CA GLY A 275 -6.37 -13.59 -0.39
C GLY A 275 -7.40 -14.71 -0.35
N TYR A 276 -8.61 -14.43 0.12
CA TYR A 276 -9.70 -15.40 0.18
C TYR A 276 -11.00 -14.82 -0.37
N ASP A 277 -11.58 -15.52 -1.34
CA ASP A 277 -12.90 -15.22 -1.91
C ASP A 277 -14.01 -15.78 -1.04
N ILE A 278 -14.76 -14.90 -0.37
CA ILE A 278 -15.85 -15.30 0.53
C ILE A 278 -17.14 -15.61 -0.22
N CYS A 279 -17.52 -14.76 -1.17
CA CYS A 279 -18.85 -14.75 -1.79
C CYS A 279 -18.94 -15.41 -3.17
N ARG A 280 -17.94 -16.16 -3.58
CA ARG A 280 -17.92 -16.75 -4.93
C ARG A 280 -18.80 -17.98 -5.02
N PRO A 281 -19.79 -18.03 -5.93
CA PRO A 281 -20.43 -19.29 -6.33
C PRO A 281 -19.36 -20.20 -6.96
N ILE A 282 -19.44 -21.50 -6.72
CA ILE A 282 -18.50 -22.52 -7.25
C ILE A 282 -18.85 -22.80 -8.72
N GLU A 283 -18.84 -21.81 -9.57
CA GLU A 283 -19.00 -21.98 -11.01
C GLU A 283 -17.71 -21.64 -11.75
N ASN A 284 -17.42 -22.42 -12.81
CA ASN A 284 -16.22 -22.40 -13.65
C ASN A 284 -15.89 -21.00 -14.19
N VAL A 285 -15.32 -20.11 -13.39
CA VAL A 285 -14.88 -18.81 -13.83
C VAL A 285 -13.43 -18.91 -14.29
N ARG A 286 -13.20 -18.76 -15.59
CA ARG A 286 -11.86 -18.57 -16.17
C ARG A 286 -11.24 -17.28 -15.62
N PHE A 287 -10.05 -17.38 -15.05
CA PHE A 287 -9.30 -16.28 -14.43
C PHE A 287 -8.72 -15.33 -15.48
N ILE A 288 -9.56 -14.60 -16.20
CA ILE A 288 -9.13 -13.73 -17.30
C ILE A 288 -9.38 -12.28 -16.92
N SER A 289 -8.55 -11.70 -16.05
CA SER A 289 -8.61 -10.25 -15.87
C SER A 289 -7.36 -9.70 -15.16
N PRO A 290 -6.86 -8.51 -15.52
CA PRO A 290 -5.91 -7.75 -14.70
C PRO A 290 -6.44 -7.47 -13.28
N ARG A 291 -7.74 -7.69 -13.06
CA ARG A 291 -8.43 -7.59 -11.77
C ARG A 291 -7.83 -8.47 -10.65
N TYR A 292 -7.04 -9.48 -11.01
CA TYR A 292 -6.52 -10.46 -10.04
C TYR A 292 -5.12 -10.14 -9.52
N VAL A 293 -4.58 -8.97 -9.80
CA VAL A 293 -3.25 -8.63 -9.34
C VAL A 293 -3.31 -7.52 -8.31
N HIS A 294 -3.01 -7.89 -7.08
CA HIS A 294 -2.75 -6.95 -6.00
C HIS A 294 -1.40 -6.26 -6.23
N TYR A 295 -1.29 -5.05 -5.72
CA TYR A 295 -0.03 -4.34 -5.58
C TYR A 295 0.62 -4.83 -4.29
N PHE A 296 1.84 -5.27 -4.40
CA PHE A 296 2.73 -5.37 -3.27
C PHE A 296 3.50 -4.07 -3.15
#